data_83faa824cc60858a7c52309c4c85fde5
#
_entry.id   83faa824cc60858a7c52309c4c85fde5
#
_cell.length_a   1.000
_cell.length_b   1.000
_cell.length_c   1.000
_cell.angle_alpha   90.00
_cell.angle_beta   90.00
_cell.angle_gamma   90.00
#
_symmetry.space_group_name_H-M   'P 1'
#
loop_
_entity.id
_entity.type
_entity.pdbx_description
1 polymer ?
#
loop_
_entity_poly.entity_id
_entity_poly.type
_entity_poly.pdbx_seq_one_letter_code
_entity_poly.pdbx_strand_id
1 'polypeptide(L)'
;MKKKRYYVNQLALYKHDMQNTWKVLKQAMNISKNKSEITEIQFNDTIVDDVGNMANIFNKYFASIGKNLAEVIPPSTKHFSEYLGTQNPSSIFLAPTYREEILDIVSNLNNKKSPGHDDINNFILKGVISSIIDPLVHIFNLSLSSGQVPAGMKIAKVIPLFKNGDKLSVNNYRPISLLSTLSKVLEKIIYIRTIKFLKLHNIFSNFQFGFREKHSTIHALLNFIDKVAHAIDKFSHLVGIFLDFSKAFDTIDHEILLYKLSHYGVRGKALEWFRSYLSNRQQYVFLNGHASSMQDIKFGVPQGSLLGPLLFIIYINDFCRSSDVLSFILFADDSNLFFSHNNPYTLVSTINAELDKVTQWIRANKLSLNLQKTKYMVFSNSLNTLPINIVFDNTPLENVSHTKFLGLIVDNKLSWKYHIDKICKTISRNIGIINKLKFHFPPSTLLTLYSSLILPYLNYGILAWGNTQQTSLNRLLLLQKKSLRIIYNSAICSHADPLFIDSKLLKIGDLYQFNLGQFMYNYNRETLPHVFNDMFPKNQSIHSYPTRRSNELHLPLCRTVFAQNTFIYNGPKLWNSLNDDIKASPSLNTFKNKLKSFLLNSYSNAQNN
;
A
#
# COMPACT_ATOMS: atom_id res chain seq x y z
N MET A 1 -4.70 15.12 -41.57
CA MET A 1 -5.16 13.76 -41.94
C MET A 1 -4.08 12.68 -41.80
N LYS A 2 -2.85 12.80 -42.35
CA LYS A 2 -1.79 11.76 -42.33
C LYS A 2 -1.45 11.25 -40.91
N LYS A 3 -1.29 12.13 -39.94
CA LYS A 3 -0.92 11.77 -38.56
C LYS A 3 -2.03 10.98 -37.81
N LYS A 4 -3.30 11.33 -38.05
CA LYS A 4 -4.46 10.59 -37.51
C LYS A 4 -4.51 9.16 -38.07
N ARG A 5 -4.37 9.01 -39.41
CA ARG A 5 -4.37 7.70 -40.07
C ARG A 5 -3.21 6.81 -39.57
N TYR A 6 -2.02 7.39 -39.38
CA TYR A 6 -0.86 6.68 -38.81
C TYR A 6 -1.17 6.09 -37.45
N TYR A 7 -1.64 6.92 -36.47
CA TYR A 7 -1.91 6.43 -35.13
C TYR A 7 -3.08 5.44 -35.05
N VAL A 8 -4.13 5.64 -35.86
CA VAL A 8 -5.26 4.68 -35.96
C VAL A 8 -4.77 3.32 -36.46
N ASN A 9 -3.94 3.29 -37.51
CA ASN A 9 -3.37 2.05 -38.01
C ASN A 9 -2.45 1.36 -36.98
N GLN A 10 -1.59 2.12 -36.29
CA GLN A 10 -0.73 1.58 -35.22
C GLN A 10 -1.56 0.98 -34.09
N LEU A 11 -2.63 1.63 -33.65
CA LEU A 11 -3.50 1.10 -32.59
C LEU A 11 -4.29 -0.14 -33.06
N ALA A 12 -4.68 -0.21 -34.31
CA ALA A 12 -5.33 -1.38 -34.87
C ALA A 12 -4.41 -2.61 -34.88
N LEU A 13 -3.12 -2.43 -35.20
CA LEU A 13 -2.10 -3.47 -35.13
C LEU A 13 -1.90 -3.98 -33.69
N TYR A 14 -2.03 -3.12 -32.69
CA TYR A 14 -1.79 -3.45 -31.28
C TYR A 14 -3.08 -3.59 -30.46
N LYS A 15 -4.23 -3.87 -31.08
CA LYS A 15 -5.55 -3.93 -30.42
C LYS A 15 -5.59 -4.85 -29.20
N HIS A 16 -4.81 -5.93 -29.21
CA HIS A 16 -4.71 -6.91 -28.10
C HIS A 16 -3.39 -6.82 -27.33
N ASP A 17 -2.50 -5.89 -27.70
CA ASP A 17 -1.23 -5.64 -27.02
C ASP A 17 -1.24 -4.28 -26.31
N MET A 18 -1.68 -4.28 -25.07
CA MET A 18 -1.76 -3.07 -24.23
C MET A 18 -0.41 -2.38 -24.06
N GLN A 19 0.71 -3.12 -24.11
CA GLN A 19 2.03 -2.53 -23.95
C GLN A 19 2.42 -1.68 -25.15
N ASN A 20 2.24 -2.20 -26.34
CA ASN A 20 2.53 -1.47 -27.58
C ASN A 20 1.50 -0.36 -27.80
N THR A 21 0.22 -0.59 -27.46
CA THR A 21 -0.80 0.48 -27.38
C THR A 21 -0.31 1.66 -26.54
N TRP A 22 0.21 1.39 -25.32
CA TRP A 22 0.74 2.46 -24.46
C TRP A 22 2.02 3.12 -25.00
N LYS A 23 2.87 2.42 -25.77
CA LYS A 23 4.02 3.03 -26.43
C LYS A 23 3.55 4.05 -27.47
N VAL A 24 2.58 3.68 -28.30
CA VAL A 24 1.98 4.58 -29.31
C VAL A 24 1.35 5.80 -28.64
N LEU A 25 0.58 5.60 -27.56
CA LEU A 25 -0.03 6.70 -26.80
C LEU A 25 1.02 7.63 -26.19
N LYS A 26 2.07 7.12 -25.57
CA LYS A 26 3.16 7.93 -25.00
C LYS A 26 3.90 8.72 -26.07
N GLN A 27 4.13 8.12 -27.22
CA GLN A 27 4.73 8.81 -28.37
C GLN A 27 3.82 9.95 -28.87
N ALA A 28 2.51 9.71 -28.97
CA ALA A 28 1.55 10.75 -29.34
C ALA A 28 1.44 11.88 -28.31
N MET A 29 1.63 11.58 -27.02
CA MET A 29 1.66 12.54 -25.92
C MET A 29 2.99 13.30 -25.80
N ASN A 30 3.99 12.99 -26.62
CA ASN A 30 5.36 13.48 -26.51
C ASN A 30 5.97 13.22 -25.10
N ILE A 31 5.56 12.15 -24.45
CA ILE A 31 6.17 11.71 -23.18
C ILE A 31 7.41 10.90 -23.55
N SER A 32 8.57 11.56 -23.65
CA SER A 32 9.85 10.89 -23.75
C SER A 32 10.15 10.17 -22.43
N LYS A 33 10.68 8.95 -22.52
CA LYS A 33 11.39 8.36 -21.39
C LYS A 33 12.75 9.06 -21.27
N ASN A 34 12.81 10.19 -20.58
CA ASN A 34 14.08 10.62 -20.05
C ASN A 34 14.47 9.58 -19.00
N LYS A 35 15.34 8.64 -19.35
CA LYS A 35 16.14 7.96 -18.33
C LYS A 35 16.92 9.09 -17.66
N SER A 36 16.57 9.41 -16.42
CA SER A 36 17.41 10.28 -15.61
C SER A 36 18.64 9.45 -15.24
N GLU A 37 19.67 9.52 -16.06
CA GLU A 37 20.97 8.99 -15.70
C GLU A 37 21.49 9.81 -14.53
N ILE A 38 22.15 9.14 -13.59
CA ILE A 38 22.82 9.79 -12.48
C ILE A 38 24.18 10.19 -13.02
N THR A 39 24.38 11.49 -13.23
CA THR A 39 25.60 12.03 -13.84
C THR A 39 26.64 12.47 -12.81
N GLU A 40 26.17 12.83 -11.60
CA GLU A 40 27.02 13.33 -10.51
C GLU A 40 26.33 13.10 -9.16
N ILE A 41 27.13 12.98 -8.10
CA ILE A 41 26.69 12.93 -6.70
C ILE A 41 27.60 13.79 -5.83
N GLN A 42 27.10 14.27 -4.71
CA GLN A 42 27.90 14.95 -3.69
C GLN A 42 28.26 13.95 -2.58
N PHE A 43 29.55 13.83 -2.29
CA PHE A 43 30.08 13.01 -1.21
C PHE A 43 31.24 13.75 -0.51
N ASN A 44 31.13 13.89 0.83
CA ASN A 44 32.11 14.65 1.65
C ASN A 44 32.45 16.04 1.05
N ASP A 45 31.41 16.81 0.72
CA ASP A 45 31.50 18.16 0.13
C ASP A 45 32.17 18.24 -1.24
N THR A 46 32.48 17.11 -1.85
CA THR A 46 33.04 17.04 -3.22
C THR A 46 32.02 16.48 -4.19
N ILE A 47 31.99 17.01 -5.42
CA ILE A 47 31.21 16.46 -6.52
C ILE A 47 31.98 15.33 -7.17
N VAL A 48 31.35 14.18 -7.32
CA VAL A 48 31.91 12.99 -7.97
C VAL A 48 31.08 12.70 -9.21
N ASP A 49 31.71 12.66 -10.36
CA ASP A 49 31.14 12.41 -11.70
C ASP A 49 31.64 11.10 -12.32
N ASP A 50 32.74 10.54 -11.80
CA ASP A 50 33.20 9.22 -12.24
C ASP A 50 32.23 8.12 -11.85
N VAL A 51 31.70 7.39 -12.85
CA VAL A 51 30.65 6.38 -12.67
C VAL A 51 31.09 5.23 -11.78
N GLY A 52 32.35 4.79 -11.88
CA GLY A 52 32.91 3.73 -11.06
C GLY A 52 32.97 4.11 -9.58
N ASN A 53 33.48 5.32 -9.31
CA ASN A 53 33.53 5.87 -7.95
C ASN A 53 32.14 6.12 -7.40
N MET A 54 31.21 6.68 -8.18
CA MET A 54 29.82 6.83 -7.78
C MET A 54 29.18 5.49 -7.38
N ALA A 55 29.38 4.43 -8.18
CA ALA A 55 28.85 3.11 -7.88
C ALA A 55 29.41 2.55 -6.56
N ASN A 56 30.71 2.74 -6.30
CA ASN A 56 31.36 2.32 -5.05
C ASN A 56 30.85 3.12 -3.84
N ILE A 57 30.65 4.43 -3.96
CA ILE A 57 30.10 5.29 -2.91
C ILE A 57 28.67 4.84 -2.57
N PHE A 58 27.80 4.65 -3.57
CA PHE A 58 26.46 4.14 -3.34
C PHE A 58 26.48 2.79 -2.63
N ASN A 59 27.35 1.86 -3.05
CA ASN A 59 27.40 0.53 -2.48
C ASN A 59 27.87 0.56 -1.01
N LYS A 60 28.92 1.31 -0.72
CA LYS A 60 29.40 1.50 0.66
C LYS A 60 28.32 2.12 1.54
N TYR A 61 27.62 3.14 1.05
CA TYR A 61 26.54 3.78 1.78
C TYR A 61 25.39 2.80 2.06
N PHE A 62 24.91 2.06 1.04
CA PHE A 62 23.80 1.11 1.22
C PHE A 62 24.17 -0.07 2.12
N ALA A 63 25.41 -0.54 2.09
CA ALA A 63 25.87 -1.63 2.93
C ALA A 63 26.04 -1.23 4.40
N SER A 64 26.40 0.04 4.68
CA SER A 64 26.70 0.52 6.03
C SER A 64 25.53 1.18 6.75
N ILE A 65 24.49 1.65 6.02
CA ILE A 65 23.43 2.49 6.61
C ILE A 65 22.70 1.83 7.76
N GLY A 66 22.38 0.53 7.66
CA GLY A 66 21.70 -0.20 8.72
C GLY A 66 22.53 -0.25 10.01
N LYS A 67 23.82 -0.55 9.88
CA LYS A 67 24.75 -0.58 11.00
C LYS A 67 24.89 0.82 11.64
N ASN A 68 25.15 1.83 10.83
CA ASN A 68 25.35 3.21 11.30
C ASN A 68 24.12 3.75 12.05
N LEU A 69 22.91 3.43 11.58
CA LEU A 69 21.71 3.83 12.27
C LEU A 69 21.51 3.05 13.58
N ALA A 70 21.85 1.76 13.63
CA ALA A 70 21.71 0.95 14.83
C ALA A 70 22.71 1.37 15.94
N GLU A 71 23.92 1.79 15.60
CA GLU A 71 24.97 2.19 16.55
C GLU A 71 24.66 3.50 17.30
N VAL A 72 23.84 4.39 16.73
CA VAL A 72 23.46 5.65 17.38
C VAL A 72 22.20 5.55 18.23
N ILE A 73 21.55 4.38 18.27
CA ILE A 73 20.33 4.19 19.06
C ILE A 73 20.72 4.04 20.54
N PRO A 74 20.15 4.85 21.45
CA PRO A 74 20.37 4.69 22.88
C PRO A 74 19.91 3.32 23.36
N PRO A 75 20.55 2.76 24.39
CA PRO A 75 20.14 1.47 24.96
C PRO A 75 18.70 1.54 25.47
N SER A 76 17.97 0.43 25.33
CA SER A 76 16.66 0.25 25.94
C SER A 76 16.80 -0.29 27.37
N THR A 77 15.89 0.09 28.26
CA THR A 77 15.77 -0.49 29.60
C THR A 77 15.12 -1.87 29.58
N LYS A 78 14.40 -2.21 28.49
CA LYS A 78 13.72 -3.49 28.28
C LYS A 78 14.34 -4.26 27.14
N HIS A 79 14.36 -5.58 27.27
CA HIS A 79 14.75 -6.45 26.17
C HIS A 79 13.58 -6.63 25.18
N PHE A 80 13.86 -6.75 23.88
CA PHE A 80 12.80 -6.89 22.85
C PHE A 80 11.90 -8.11 23.06
N SER A 81 12.40 -9.18 23.72
CA SER A 81 11.61 -10.40 24.00
C SER A 81 10.45 -10.17 24.97
N GLU A 82 10.50 -9.14 25.80
CA GLU A 82 9.43 -8.81 26.75
C GLU A 82 8.12 -8.40 26.04
N TYR A 83 8.21 -7.97 24.81
CA TYR A 83 7.05 -7.56 24.01
C TYR A 83 6.41 -8.69 23.19
N LEU A 84 7.02 -9.89 23.17
CA LEU A 84 6.57 -10.96 22.28
C LEU A 84 5.33 -11.73 22.75
N GLY A 85 5.00 -11.69 24.03
CA GLY A 85 3.90 -12.45 24.63
C GLY A 85 4.14 -13.97 24.64
N THR A 86 3.08 -14.76 24.55
CA THR A 86 3.17 -16.21 24.62
C THR A 86 3.80 -16.82 23.37
N GLN A 87 4.78 -17.70 23.57
CA GLN A 87 5.43 -18.40 22.47
C GLN A 87 4.46 -19.37 21.78
N ASN A 88 4.48 -19.40 20.45
CA ASN A 88 3.70 -20.39 19.70
C ASN A 88 4.24 -21.80 19.96
N PRO A 89 3.45 -22.75 20.47
CA PRO A 89 3.90 -24.13 20.75
C PRO A 89 4.19 -24.91 19.47
N SER A 90 3.49 -24.62 18.38
CA SER A 90 3.63 -25.32 17.11
C SER A 90 4.87 -24.88 16.34
N SER A 91 5.47 -25.80 15.59
CA SER A 91 6.63 -25.51 14.74
C SER A 91 6.31 -25.76 13.27
N ILE A 92 6.84 -24.88 12.41
CA ILE A 92 6.69 -25.04 10.96
C ILE A 92 7.54 -26.21 10.45
N PHE A 93 6.99 -26.97 9.50
CA PHE A 93 7.72 -27.93 8.72
C PHE A 93 7.86 -27.43 7.27
N LEU A 94 9.10 -27.38 6.76
CA LEU A 94 9.38 -27.06 5.37
C LEU A 94 9.21 -28.32 4.50
N ALA A 95 7.97 -28.59 4.09
CA ALA A 95 7.68 -29.71 3.21
C ALA A 95 8.49 -29.64 1.91
N PRO A 96 8.96 -30.78 1.38
CA PRO A 96 9.62 -30.83 0.08
C PRO A 96 8.79 -30.20 -1.04
N THR A 97 9.46 -29.72 -2.07
CA THR A 97 8.84 -29.23 -3.31
C THR A 97 8.86 -30.30 -4.38
N TYR A 98 8.02 -30.16 -5.39
CA TYR A 98 7.87 -31.09 -6.50
C TYR A 98 7.78 -30.32 -7.83
N ARG A 99 7.86 -31.05 -8.94
CA ARG A 99 7.97 -30.48 -10.30
C ARG A 99 6.84 -29.52 -10.62
N GLU A 100 5.60 -29.92 -10.34
CA GLU A 100 4.39 -29.15 -10.68
C GLU A 100 4.34 -27.82 -9.92
N GLU A 101 4.76 -27.81 -8.64
CA GLU A 101 4.83 -26.57 -7.84
C GLU A 101 5.82 -25.57 -8.45
N ILE A 102 7.00 -26.03 -8.85
CA ILE A 102 8.02 -25.18 -9.47
C ILE A 102 7.55 -24.69 -10.84
N LEU A 103 6.97 -25.56 -11.65
CA LEU A 103 6.44 -25.21 -12.98
C LEU A 103 5.33 -24.16 -12.86
N ASP A 104 4.41 -24.31 -11.90
CA ASP A 104 3.36 -23.31 -11.66
C ASP A 104 3.97 -21.95 -11.24
N ILE A 105 4.91 -21.94 -10.30
CA ILE A 105 5.60 -20.71 -9.89
C ILE A 105 6.28 -20.04 -11.10
N VAL A 106 7.03 -20.79 -11.89
CA VAL A 106 7.77 -20.28 -13.05
C VAL A 106 6.82 -19.77 -14.13
N SER A 107 5.73 -20.49 -14.43
CA SER A 107 4.72 -20.09 -15.43
C SER A 107 4.13 -18.71 -15.12
N ASN A 108 3.92 -18.40 -13.82
CA ASN A 108 3.36 -17.16 -13.33
C ASN A 108 4.37 -16.00 -13.22
N LEU A 109 5.67 -16.21 -13.48
CA LEU A 109 6.66 -15.14 -13.47
C LEU A 109 6.40 -14.13 -14.61
N ASN A 110 6.57 -12.84 -14.32
CA ASN A 110 6.40 -11.78 -15.32
C ASN A 110 7.69 -11.61 -16.16
N ASN A 111 7.63 -11.86 -17.45
CA ASN A 111 8.76 -11.77 -18.39
C ASN A 111 9.42 -10.39 -18.48
N LYS A 112 8.75 -9.34 -17.98
CA LYS A 112 9.25 -7.95 -18.05
C LYS A 112 10.14 -7.55 -16.88
N LYS A 113 10.38 -8.44 -15.93
CA LYS A 113 11.25 -8.16 -14.78
C LYS A 113 12.72 -8.27 -15.17
N SER A 114 13.53 -7.37 -14.62
CA SER A 114 14.98 -7.37 -14.83
C SER A 114 15.63 -8.60 -14.18
N PRO A 115 16.68 -9.16 -14.80
CA PRO A 115 17.45 -10.25 -14.24
C PRO A 115 18.29 -9.82 -13.02
N GLY A 116 18.77 -10.78 -12.27
CA GLY A 116 19.73 -10.59 -11.18
C GLY A 116 21.17 -10.44 -11.68
N HIS A 117 22.13 -10.88 -10.84
CA HIS A 117 23.57 -10.85 -11.14
C HIS A 117 23.97 -11.90 -12.19
N ASP A 118 23.16 -12.94 -12.36
CA ASP A 118 23.36 -14.06 -13.29
C ASP A 118 22.83 -13.76 -14.71
N ASP A 119 22.23 -12.60 -14.92
CA ASP A 119 21.57 -12.15 -16.15
C ASP A 119 20.51 -13.12 -16.71
N ILE A 120 20.08 -14.12 -15.91
CA ILE A 120 18.99 -15.02 -16.24
C ILE A 120 17.66 -14.34 -15.95
N ASN A 121 16.96 -13.90 -17.00
CA ASN A 121 15.65 -13.32 -16.87
C ASN A 121 14.53 -14.39 -16.86
N ASN A 122 13.32 -13.97 -16.51
CA ASN A 122 12.15 -14.87 -16.43
C ASN A 122 11.78 -15.51 -17.79
N PHE A 123 12.07 -14.83 -18.89
CA PHE A 123 11.81 -15.37 -20.25
C PHE A 123 12.74 -16.53 -20.56
N ILE A 124 14.05 -16.37 -20.28
CA ILE A 124 15.05 -17.46 -20.44
C ILE A 124 14.68 -18.64 -19.56
N LEU A 125 14.40 -18.40 -18.25
CA LEU A 125 14.04 -19.49 -17.34
C LEU A 125 12.82 -20.28 -17.83
N LYS A 126 11.77 -19.59 -18.30
CA LYS A 126 10.59 -20.26 -18.86
C LYS A 126 10.90 -21.09 -20.09
N GLY A 127 11.83 -20.65 -20.92
CA GLY A 127 12.24 -21.38 -22.13
C GLY A 127 12.98 -22.68 -21.84
N VAL A 128 13.77 -22.72 -20.74
CA VAL A 128 14.61 -23.86 -20.42
C VAL A 128 14.11 -24.72 -19.25
N ILE A 129 13.02 -24.33 -18.59
CA ILE A 129 12.57 -24.96 -17.34
C ILE A 129 12.32 -26.45 -17.47
N SER A 130 11.77 -26.92 -18.60
CA SER A 130 11.51 -28.34 -18.84
C SER A 130 12.77 -29.21 -18.83
N SER A 131 13.91 -28.62 -19.23
CA SER A 131 15.20 -29.33 -19.27
C SER A 131 15.95 -29.29 -17.94
N ILE A 132 15.66 -28.33 -17.06
CA ILE A 132 16.39 -28.13 -15.79
C ILE A 132 15.53 -28.39 -14.56
N ILE A 133 14.30 -28.84 -14.74
CA ILE A 133 13.35 -28.97 -13.61
C ILE A 133 13.82 -30.00 -12.57
N ASP A 134 14.36 -31.13 -12.96
CA ASP A 134 14.81 -32.21 -12.04
C ASP A 134 16.01 -31.77 -11.20
N PRO A 135 17.08 -31.21 -11.77
CA PRO A 135 18.13 -30.56 -11.00
C PRO A 135 17.61 -29.47 -10.04
N LEU A 136 16.63 -28.65 -10.45
CA LEU A 136 16.08 -27.61 -9.59
C LEU A 136 15.28 -28.20 -8.42
N VAL A 137 14.45 -29.21 -8.65
CA VAL A 137 13.74 -29.95 -7.58
C VAL A 137 14.73 -30.48 -6.57
N HIS A 138 15.81 -31.12 -7.06
CA HIS A 138 16.87 -31.67 -6.20
C HIS A 138 17.55 -30.59 -5.35
N ILE A 139 18.04 -29.51 -5.98
CA ILE A 139 18.73 -28.39 -5.29
C ILE A 139 17.81 -27.72 -4.27
N PHE A 140 16.55 -27.48 -4.62
CA PHE A 140 15.62 -26.84 -3.71
C PHE A 140 15.27 -27.75 -2.52
N ASN A 141 15.05 -29.06 -2.74
CA ASN A 141 14.82 -29.99 -1.66
C ASN A 141 16.06 -30.21 -0.77
N LEU A 142 17.25 -30.19 -1.35
CA LEU A 142 18.49 -30.16 -0.57
C LEU A 142 18.59 -28.92 0.31
N SER A 143 18.23 -27.75 -0.25
CA SER A 143 18.18 -26.49 0.52
C SER A 143 17.16 -26.55 1.66
N LEU A 144 15.96 -27.09 1.42
CA LEU A 144 14.90 -27.23 2.43
C LEU A 144 15.28 -28.20 3.55
N SER A 145 15.90 -29.34 3.21
CA SER A 145 16.28 -30.36 4.18
C SER A 145 17.54 -30.03 4.97
N SER A 146 18.54 -29.41 4.33
CA SER A 146 19.78 -29.00 5.00
C SER A 146 19.66 -27.70 5.79
N GLY A 147 18.66 -26.86 5.47
CA GLY A 147 18.55 -25.50 6.00
C GLY A 147 19.60 -24.53 5.44
N GLN A 148 20.15 -24.81 4.25
CA GLN A 148 21.20 -24.00 3.62
C GLN A 148 20.70 -23.37 2.32
N VAL A 149 20.95 -22.08 2.14
CA VAL A 149 20.66 -21.36 0.89
C VAL A 149 21.92 -21.33 0.02
N PRO A 150 21.86 -21.71 -1.26
CA PRO A 150 23.01 -21.68 -2.16
C PRO A 150 23.65 -20.27 -2.24
N ALA A 151 24.98 -20.21 -2.21
CA ALA A 151 25.71 -18.93 -2.15
C ALA A 151 25.39 -18.00 -3.34
N GLY A 152 25.29 -18.54 -4.56
CA GLY A 152 24.91 -17.76 -5.74
C GLY A 152 23.51 -17.12 -5.67
N MET A 153 22.61 -17.62 -4.79
CA MET A 153 21.29 -17.04 -4.58
C MET A 153 21.28 -15.89 -3.56
N LYS A 154 22.43 -15.61 -2.93
CA LYS A 154 22.57 -14.55 -1.91
C LYS A 154 23.18 -13.26 -2.47
N ILE A 155 23.53 -13.23 -3.75
CA ILE A 155 24.12 -12.04 -4.40
C ILE A 155 23.02 -11.14 -4.94
N ALA A 156 23.09 -9.85 -4.65
CA ALA A 156 22.16 -8.83 -5.12
C ALA A 156 22.85 -7.83 -6.07
N LYS A 157 22.31 -7.64 -7.26
CA LYS A 157 22.61 -6.51 -8.15
C LYS A 157 21.72 -5.33 -7.74
N VAL A 158 22.30 -4.27 -7.21
CA VAL A 158 21.55 -3.13 -6.67
C VAL A 158 21.53 -1.97 -7.67
N ILE A 159 20.33 -1.42 -7.88
CA ILE A 159 20.11 -0.24 -8.71
C ILE A 159 19.69 0.92 -7.80
N PRO A 160 20.45 2.04 -7.76
CA PRO A 160 20.03 3.25 -7.05
C PRO A 160 18.81 3.86 -7.71
N LEU A 161 17.70 3.96 -6.98
CA LEU A 161 16.48 4.60 -7.46
C LEU A 161 16.24 5.91 -6.72
N PHE A 162 16.26 7.03 -7.44
CA PHE A 162 15.95 8.34 -6.86
C PHE A 162 14.52 8.39 -6.31
N LYS A 163 14.35 8.84 -5.07
CA LYS A 163 13.06 8.95 -4.38
C LYS A 163 12.48 10.37 -4.52
N ASN A 164 13.15 11.34 -3.96
CA ASN A 164 12.78 12.76 -3.95
C ASN A 164 13.92 13.59 -3.29
N GLY A 165 13.81 14.91 -3.34
CA GLY A 165 14.78 15.81 -2.73
C GLY A 165 15.89 16.19 -3.71
N ASP A 166 17.08 16.43 -3.18
CA ASP A 166 18.27 16.75 -3.98
C ASP A 166 18.84 15.47 -4.62
N LYS A 167 19.09 15.50 -5.92
CA LYS A 167 19.64 14.38 -6.69
C LYS A 167 21.12 14.14 -6.41
N LEU A 168 21.84 15.14 -5.93
CA LEU A 168 23.24 15.00 -5.58
C LEU A 168 23.44 14.18 -4.30
N SER A 169 22.46 14.18 -3.41
CA SER A 169 22.54 13.46 -2.13
C SER A 169 22.25 11.96 -2.27
N VAL A 170 23.21 11.13 -1.91
CA VAL A 170 23.11 9.65 -1.87
C VAL A 170 21.97 9.19 -0.96
N ASN A 171 21.65 9.94 0.11
CA ASN A 171 20.58 9.66 1.04
C ASN A 171 19.18 9.61 0.39
N ASN A 172 19.01 10.30 -0.73
CA ASN A 172 17.75 10.42 -1.45
C ASN A 172 17.48 9.29 -2.45
N TYR A 173 18.34 8.26 -2.43
CA TYR A 173 18.19 7.05 -3.25
C TYR A 173 17.79 5.83 -2.42
N ARG A 174 17.07 4.91 -3.07
CA ARG A 174 16.70 3.59 -2.53
C ARG A 174 17.51 2.50 -3.22
N PRO A 175 18.04 1.50 -2.48
CA PRO A 175 18.72 0.36 -3.07
C PRO A 175 17.68 -0.67 -3.56
N ILE A 176 17.40 -0.71 -4.85
CA ILE A 176 16.54 -1.76 -5.40
C ILE A 176 17.38 -2.97 -5.75
N SER A 177 17.19 -4.05 -4.99
CA SER A 177 17.92 -5.31 -5.14
C SER A 177 17.29 -6.18 -6.25
N LEU A 178 18.04 -6.44 -7.30
CA LEU A 178 17.71 -7.41 -8.33
C LEU A 178 18.36 -8.73 -7.96
N LEU A 179 17.54 -9.68 -7.49
CA LEU A 179 17.98 -11.03 -7.13
C LEU A 179 17.84 -11.96 -8.33
N SER A 180 18.64 -13.06 -8.33
CA SER A 180 18.53 -14.15 -9.29
C SER A 180 17.08 -14.63 -9.42
N THR A 181 16.67 -14.97 -10.63
CA THR A 181 15.32 -15.53 -10.86
C THR A 181 15.13 -16.87 -10.13
N LEU A 182 16.17 -17.68 -10.04
CA LEU A 182 16.15 -18.94 -9.29
C LEU A 182 15.97 -18.71 -7.78
N SER A 183 16.64 -17.68 -7.22
CA SER A 183 16.43 -17.25 -5.83
C SER A 183 14.97 -16.88 -5.58
N LYS A 184 14.33 -16.15 -6.49
CA LYS A 184 12.91 -15.75 -6.36
C LYS A 184 11.95 -16.96 -6.38
N VAL A 185 12.27 -18.01 -7.14
CA VAL A 185 11.48 -19.26 -7.14
C VAL A 185 11.59 -19.94 -5.77
N LEU A 186 12.81 -20.10 -5.25
CA LEU A 186 13.05 -20.69 -3.92
C LEU A 186 12.38 -19.83 -2.81
N GLU A 187 12.54 -18.51 -2.86
CA GLU A 187 11.87 -17.59 -1.94
C GLU A 187 10.34 -17.74 -2.00
N LYS A 188 9.75 -17.99 -3.18
CA LYS A 188 8.30 -18.18 -3.32
C LYS A 188 7.82 -19.46 -2.64
N ILE A 189 8.59 -20.53 -2.74
CA ILE A 189 8.32 -21.82 -2.07
C ILE A 189 8.30 -21.60 -0.54
N ILE A 190 9.34 -20.98 0.00
CA ILE A 190 9.43 -20.66 1.45
C ILE A 190 8.31 -19.71 1.89
N TYR A 191 8.04 -18.66 1.10
CA TYR A 191 6.97 -17.71 1.37
C TYR A 191 5.61 -18.41 1.52
N ILE A 192 5.27 -19.31 0.59
CA ILE A 192 3.99 -20.03 0.62
C ILE A 192 3.87 -20.86 1.91
N ARG A 193 4.92 -21.58 2.29
CA ARG A 193 4.92 -22.40 3.50
C ARG A 193 4.84 -21.55 4.76
N THR A 194 5.65 -20.49 4.84
CA THR A 194 5.71 -19.61 6.00
C THR A 194 4.41 -18.84 6.19
N ILE A 195 3.85 -18.23 5.13
CA ILE A 195 2.61 -17.47 5.24
C ILE A 195 1.42 -18.36 5.62
N LYS A 196 1.36 -19.59 5.10
CA LYS A 196 0.32 -20.56 5.47
C LYS A 196 0.39 -20.91 6.96
N PHE A 197 1.58 -21.18 7.47
CA PHE A 197 1.81 -21.48 8.89
C PHE A 197 1.41 -20.30 9.78
N LEU A 198 1.91 -19.08 9.49
CA LEU A 198 1.64 -17.90 10.29
C LEU A 198 0.14 -17.53 10.32
N LYS A 199 -0.58 -17.74 9.20
CA LYS A 199 -2.03 -17.54 9.13
C LYS A 199 -2.79 -18.58 9.95
N LEU A 200 -2.42 -19.87 9.83
CA LEU A 200 -3.08 -20.97 10.55
C LEU A 200 -3.04 -20.74 12.07
N HIS A 201 -1.94 -20.19 12.57
CA HIS A 201 -1.74 -19.94 13.99
C HIS A 201 -2.06 -18.50 14.42
N ASN A 202 -2.71 -17.69 13.57
CA ASN A 202 -3.12 -16.30 13.88
C ASN A 202 -1.97 -15.43 14.44
N ILE A 203 -0.76 -15.57 13.91
CA ILE A 203 0.44 -14.89 14.42
C ILE A 203 0.41 -13.38 14.13
N PHE A 204 -0.16 -12.99 12.99
CA PHE A 204 -0.15 -11.59 12.58
C PHE A 204 -1.05 -10.70 13.44
N SER A 205 -0.52 -9.57 13.87
CA SER A 205 -1.30 -8.52 14.53
C SER A 205 -2.47 -8.05 13.66
N ASN A 206 -3.65 -7.90 14.25
CA ASN A 206 -4.84 -7.38 13.56
C ASN A 206 -4.72 -5.92 13.13
N PHE A 207 -3.74 -5.20 13.68
CA PHE A 207 -3.47 -3.80 13.35
C PHE A 207 -2.55 -3.63 12.13
N GLN A 208 -1.95 -4.72 11.60
CA GLN A 208 -1.12 -4.69 10.41
C GLN A 208 -1.93 -4.93 9.14
N PHE A 209 -1.98 -3.92 8.27
CA PHE A 209 -2.70 -3.96 6.98
C PHE A 209 -1.76 -4.13 5.78
N GLY A 210 -0.47 -3.86 5.93
CA GLY A 210 0.51 -3.99 4.85
C GLY A 210 0.94 -5.43 4.58
N PHE A 211 1.16 -5.76 3.30
CA PHE A 211 1.67 -7.07 2.84
C PHE A 211 0.86 -8.29 3.30
N ARG A 212 -0.38 -8.10 3.67
CA ARG A 212 -1.31 -9.17 4.06
C ARG A 212 -2.38 -9.38 3.00
N GLU A 213 -2.69 -10.64 2.72
CA GLU A 213 -3.80 -10.98 1.84
C GLU A 213 -5.14 -10.50 2.40
N LYS A 214 -6.05 -10.10 1.51
CA LYS A 214 -7.36 -9.50 1.84
C LYS A 214 -7.27 -8.18 2.62
N HIS A 215 -6.09 -7.62 2.86
CA HIS A 215 -5.87 -6.31 3.43
C HIS A 215 -5.46 -5.29 2.35
N SER A 216 -5.75 -4.01 2.58
CA SER A 216 -5.44 -2.94 1.63
C SER A 216 -5.26 -1.60 2.33
N THR A 217 -4.71 -0.62 1.62
CA THR A 217 -4.64 0.78 2.10
C THR A 217 -6.02 1.34 2.43
N ILE A 218 -7.06 0.92 1.69
CA ILE A 218 -8.44 1.36 1.94
C ILE A 218 -8.92 0.85 3.30
N HIS A 219 -8.64 -0.40 3.66
CA HIS A 219 -9.03 -0.94 4.96
C HIS A 219 -8.37 -0.21 6.13
N ALA A 220 -7.09 0.14 6.01
CA ALA A 220 -6.39 0.95 7.01
C ALA A 220 -6.98 2.37 7.12
N LEU A 221 -7.31 3.00 5.97
CA LEU A 221 -7.97 4.31 5.92
C LEU A 221 -9.36 4.28 6.56
N LEU A 222 -10.16 3.25 6.29
CA LEU A 222 -11.49 3.11 6.89
C LEU A 222 -11.42 2.91 8.40
N ASN A 223 -10.49 2.10 8.90
CA ASN A 223 -10.25 1.95 10.33
C ASN A 223 -9.83 3.28 10.98
N PHE A 224 -8.99 4.07 10.31
CA PHE A 224 -8.64 5.42 10.76
C PHE A 224 -9.86 6.34 10.84
N ILE A 225 -10.70 6.39 9.79
CA ILE A 225 -11.89 7.24 9.74
C ILE A 225 -12.89 6.84 10.81
N ASP A 226 -13.07 5.54 11.05
CA ASP A 226 -13.91 5.02 12.12
C ASP A 226 -13.48 5.56 13.48
N LYS A 227 -12.18 5.49 13.82
CA LYS A 227 -11.66 6.02 15.07
C LYS A 227 -11.90 7.53 15.22
N VAL A 228 -11.66 8.31 14.16
CA VAL A 228 -11.90 9.76 14.19
C VAL A 228 -13.39 10.06 14.32
N ALA A 229 -14.25 9.38 13.55
CA ALA A 229 -15.70 9.58 13.61
C ALA A 229 -16.27 9.29 14.99
N HIS A 230 -15.84 8.16 15.57
CA HIS A 230 -16.26 7.78 16.92
C HIS A 230 -15.84 8.78 18.00
N ALA A 231 -14.59 9.28 17.94
CA ALA A 231 -14.09 10.28 18.88
C ALA A 231 -14.88 11.61 18.74
N ILE A 232 -15.06 12.09 17.53
CA ILE A 232 -15.80 13.33 17.24
C ILE A 232 -17.27 13.22 17.68
N ASP A 233 -17.89 12.07 17.42
CA ASP A 233 -19.31 11.84 17.78
C ASP A 233 -19.51 11.78 19.29
N LYS A 234 -18.51 11.35 20.06
CA LYS A 234 -18.48 11.33 21.53
C LYS A 234 -17.92 12.61 22.19
N PHE A 235 -17.76 13.70 21.45
CA PHE A 235 -17.15 14.96 21.95
C PHE A 235 -15.73 14.79 22.52
N SER A 236 -15.01 13.77 22.10
CA SER A 236 -13.62 13.55 22.50
C SER A 236 -12.67 14.25 21.55
N HIS A 237 -11.50 14.61 22.06
CA HIS A 237 -10.36 15.01 21.25
C HIS A 237 -9.57 13.76 20.88
N LEU A 238 -9.18 13.60 19.61
CA LEU A 238 -8.33 12.51 19.16
C LEU A 238 -7.01 13.09 18.66
N VAL A 239 -5.91 12.53 19.11
CA VAL A 239 -4.58 12.78 18.54
C VAL A 239 -4.17 11.59 17.69
N GLY A 240 -3.76 11.88 16.46
CA GLY A 240 -3.10 10.91 15.58
C GLY A 240 -1.63 11.27 15.42
N ILE A 241 -0.73 10.31 15.65
CA ILE A 241 0.71 10.44 15.50
C ILE A 241 1.14 9.59 14.32
N PHE A 242 1.81 10.21 13.35
CA PHE A 242 2.25 9.61 12.09
C PHE A 242 3.77 9.41 12.17
N LEU A 243 4.19 8.17 12.42
CA LEU A 243 5.60 7.83 12.57
C LEU A 243 6.26 7.60 11.20
N ASP A 244 7.49 8.05 11.02
CA ASP A 244 8.34 7.79 9.84
C ASP A 244 9.60 7.04 10.27
N PHE A 245 9.66 5.73 10.02
CA PHE A 245 10.86 4.94 10.30
C PHE A 245 11.96 5.23 9.26
N SER A 246 13.16 5.49 9.74
CA SER A 246 14.33 5.73 8.90
C SER A 246 14.82 4.44 8.27
N LYS A 247 14.74 4.31 6.92
CA LYS A 247 15.30 3.15 6.19
C LYS A 247 14.87 1.78 6.78
N ALA A 248 13.61 1.64 7.16
CA ALA A 248 13.05 0.53 7.94
C ALA A 248 13.45 -0.88 7.46
N PHE A 249 13.51 -1.11 6.14
CA PHE A 249 13.93 -2.40 5.57
C PHE A 249 15.45 -2.64 5.66
N ASP A 250 16.24 -1.59 5.72
CA ASP A 250 17.70 -1.66 5.71
C ASP A 250 18.27 -1.77 7.15
N THR A 251 17.44 -1.53 8.18
CA THR A 251 17.85 -1.50 9.60
C THR A 251 17.47 -2.75 10.40
N ILE A 252 16.82 -3.73 9.79
CA ILE A 252 16.41 -4.97 10.47
C ILE A 252 17.65 -5.70 11.02
N ASP A 253 17.70 -5.90 12.35
CA ASP A 253 18.71 -6.72 13.00
C ASP A 253 18.38 -8.21 12.79
N HIS A 254 19.33 -8.97 12.24
CA HIS A 254 19.12 -10.35 11.87
C HIS A 254 18.92 -11.27 13.08
N GLU A 255 19.62 -11.03 14.21
CA GLU A 255 19.48 -11.87 15.41
C GLU A 255 18.12 -11.63 16.09
N ILE A 256 17.67 -10.37 16.18
CA ILE A 256 16.32 -10.06 16.68
C ILE A 256 15.26 -10.71 15.77
N LEU A 257 15.41 -10.62 14.45
CA LEU A 257 14.48 -11.24 13.51
C LEU A 257 14.43 -12.76 13.66
N LEU A 258 15.58 -13.42 13.78
CA LEU A 258 15.68 -14.86 13.95
C LEU A 258 15.08 -15.31 15.29
N TYR A 259 15.28 -14.54 16.35
CA TYR A 259 14.64 -14.81 17.65
C TYR A 259 13.11 -14.72 17.53
N LYS A 260 12.58 -13.66 16.91
CA LYS A 260 11.14 -13.49 16.68
C LYS A 260 10.55 -14.61 15.80
N LEU A 261 11.25 -15.00 14.74
CA LEU A 261 10.87 -16.16 13.92
C LEU A 261 10.75 -17.43 14.76
N SER A 262 11.75 -17.71 15.61
CA SER A 262 11.74 -18.86 16.53
C SER A 262 10.56 -18.79 17.51
N HIS A 263 10.32 -17.62 18.09
CA HIS A 263 9.20 -17.38 19.00
C HIS A 263 7.84 -17.66 18.34
N TYR A 264 7.68 -17.25 17.10
CA TYR A 264 6.46 -17.46 16.31
C TYR A 264 6.31 -18.87 15.73
N GLY A 265 7.28 -19.78 15.98
CA GLY A 265 7.21 -21.18 15.60
C GLY A 265 8.05 -21.58 14.38
N VAL A 266 8.90 -20.69 13.87
CA VAL A 266 9.87 -21.03 12.81
C VAL A 266 11.13 -21.54 13.50
N ARG A 267 11.26 -22.87 13.69
CA ARG A 267 12.32 -23.52 14.48
C ARG A 267 13.05 -24.62 13.68
N GLY A 268 14.14 -25.14 14.25
CA GLY A 268 14.90 -26.23 13.66
C GLY A 268 15.41 -25.91 12.26
N LYS A 269 15.29 -26.80 11.32
CA LYS A 269 15.75 -26.64 9.92
C LYS A 269 15.17 -25.41 9.22
N ALA A 270 13.93 -25.02 9.54
CA ALA A 270 13.35 -23.81 9.01
C ALA A 270 14.08 -22.55 9.51
N LEU A 271 14.43 -22.50 10.79
CA LEU A 271 15.20 -21.37 11.36
C LEU A 271 16.61 -21.31 10.79
N GLU A 272 17.27 -22.48 10.65
CA GLU A 272 18.59 -22.59 10.01
C GLU A 272 18.55 -22.07 8.57
N TRP A 273 17.48 -22.37 7.83
CA TRP A 273 17.27 -21.84 6.48
C TRP A 273 17.19 -20.32 6.47
N PHE A 274 16.39 -19.71 7.35
CA PHE A 274 16.30 -18.24 7.44
C PHE A 274 17.63 -17.63 7.91
N ARG A 275 18.34 -18.27 8.83
CA ARG A 275 19.70 -17.83 9.24
C ARG A 275 20.65 -17.87 8.03
N SER A 276 20.66 -18.95 7.27
CA SER A 276 21.45 -19.07 6.06
C SER A 276 21.05 -18.05 5.00
N TYR A 277 19.75 -17.78 4.86
CA TYR A 277 19.23 -16.78 3.91
C TYR A 277 19.70 -15.35 4.23
N LEU A 278 19.79 -15.00 5.50
CA LEU A 278 20.21 -13.69 5.97
C LEU A 278 21.74 -13.52 6.05
N SER A 279 22.47 -14.61 6.30
CA SER A 279 23.93 -14.58 6.49
C SER A 279 24.70 -14.64 5.18
N ASN A 280 25.91 -14.06 5.20
CA ASN A 280 26.85 -14.07 4.07
C ASN A 280 26.21 -13.59 2.76
N ARG A 281 25.37 -12.58 2.83
CA ARG A 281 24.79 -11.93 1.67
C ARG A 281 25.76 -10.89 1.15
N GLN A 282 25.83 -10.80 -0.18
CA GLN A 282 26.68 -9.85 -0.87
C GLN A 282 25.86 -8.99 -1.85
N GLN A 283 26.31 -7.78 -2.06
CA GLN A 283 25.74 -6.91 -3.08
C GLN A 283 26.81 -6.12 -3.82
N TYR A 284 26.46 -5.71 -5.03
CA TYR A 284 27.16 -4.67 -5.77
C TYR A 284 26.17 -3.70 -6.40
N VAL A 285 26.56 -2.44 -6.54
CA VAL A 285 25.77 -1.42 -7.23
C VAL A 285 26.11 -1.43 -8.71
N PHE A 286 25.09 -1.45 -9.55
CA PHE A 286 25.22 -1.34 -11.00
C PHE A 286 24.65 0.01 -11.45
N LEU A 287 25.51 0.88 -11.96
CA LEU A 287 25.17 2.26 -12.34
C LEU A 287 25.73 2.56 -13.74
N ASN A 288 24.88 3.01 -14.67
CA ASN A 288 25.26 3.47 -16.01
C ASN A 288 26.25 2.53 -16.73
N GLY A 289 26.10 1.20 -16.60
CA GLY A 289 26.95 0.21 -17.24
C GLY A 289 28.15 -0.26 -16.40
N HIS A 290 28.43 0.34 -15.24
CA HIS A 290 29.55 -0.02 -14.37
C HIS A 290 29.08 -0.72 -13.10
N ALA A 291 29.82 -1.74 -12.67
CA ALA A 291 29.60 -2.45 -11.42
C ALA A 291 30.60 -1.97 -10.35
N SER A 292 30.11 -1.76 -9.13
CA SER A 292 30.99 -1.52 -7.98
C SER A 292 31.69 -2.80 -7.51
N SER A 293 32.61 -2.66 -6.57
CA SER A 293 33.12 -3.79 -5.77
C SER A 293 32.00 -4.47 -4.98
N MET A 294 32.17 -5.77 -4.64
CA MET A 294 31.25 -6.50 -3.75
C MET A 294 31.36 -5.98 -2.31
N GLN A 295 30.20 -5.90 -1.63
CA GLN A 295 30.11 -5.57 -0.21
C GLN A 295 29.24 -6.59 0.52
N ASP A 296 29.61 -6.94 1.74
CA ASP A 296 28.85 -7.81 2.62
C ASP A 296 27.70 -7.05 3.29
N ILE A 297 26.54 -7.69 3.41
CA ILE A 297 25.34 -7.14 4.03
C ILE A 297 25.09 -7.86 5.36
N LYS A 298 25.12 -7.12 6.46
CA LYS A 298 24.94 -7.65 7.82
C LYS A 298 23.62 -7.23 8.48
N PHE A 299 22.93 -6.26 7.91
CA PHE A 299 21.65 -5.72 8.40
C PHE A 299 20.63 -5.64 7.27
N GLY A 300 19.38 -5.60 7.63
CA GLY A 300 18.29 -5.39 6.70
C GLY A 300 17.92 -6.62 5.87
N VAL A 301 16.91 -6.42 5.03
CA VAL A 301 16.43 -7.41 4.05
C VAL A 301 16.43 -6.79 2.66
N PRO A 302 16.72 -7.56 1.59
CA PRO A 302 16.84 -7.01 0.25
C PRO A 302 15.54 -6.35 -0.22
N GLN A 303 15.58 -5.05 -0.54
CA GLN A 303 14.46 -4.33 -1.12
C GLN A 303 14.21 -4.79 -2.57
N GLY A 304 13.40 -5.81 -2.75
CA GLY A 304 13.10 -6.46 -4.05
C GLY A 304 13.01 -7.98 -3.97
N SER A 305 13.30 -8.57 -2.79
CA SER A 305 13.02 -9.98 -2.49
C SER A 305 11.53 -10.21 -2.24
N LEU A 306 11.09 -11.45 -2.37
CA LEU A 306 9.72 -11.86 -2.00
C LEU A 306 9.56 -12.00 -0.49
N LEU A 307 10.62 -12.41 0.20
CA LEU A 307 10.60 -12.61 1.65
C LEU A 307 10.77 -11.30 2.43
N GLY A 308 11.44 -10.28 1.88
CA GLY A 308 11.71 -9.02 2.58
C GLY A 308 10.47 -8.39 3.23
N PRO A 309 9.38 -8.17 2.50
CA PRO A 309 8.15 -7.63 3.08
C PRO A 309 7.55 -8.50 4.19
N LEU A 310 7.57 -9.82 4.04
CA LEU A 310 7.10 -10.76 5.06
C LEU A 310 7.97 -10.70 6.32
N LEU A 311 9.28 -10.71 6.16
CA LEU A 311 10.23 -10.62 7.28
C LEU A 311 10.11 -9.29 8.03
N PHE A 312 9.86 -8.20 7.30
CA PHE A 312 9.63 -6.90 7.93
C PHE A 312 8.34 -6.89 8.78
N ILE A 313 7.21 -7.37 8.26
CA ILE A 313 5.97 -7.40 9.06
C ILE A 313 6.04 -8.38 10.25
N ILE A 314 6.86 -9.44 10.17
CA ILE A 314 7.17 -10.31 11.31
C ILE A 314 8.02 -9.54 12.34
N TYR A 315 8.99 -8.75 11.89
CA TYR A 315 9.87 -7.99 12.75
C TYR A 315 9.13 -6.97 13.62
N ILE A 316 8.14 -6.26 13.03
CA ILE A 316 7.34 -5.25 13.74
C ILE A 316 6.03 -5.80 14.32
N ASN A 317 5.79 -7.10 14.27
CA ASN A 317 4.50 -7.69 14.61
C ASN A 317 4.07 -7.44 16.07
N ASP A 318 5.04 -7.36 16.98
CA ASP A 318 4.86 -7.09 18.41
C ASP A 318 4.81 -5.59 18.76
N PHE A 319 4.96 -4.69 17.78
CA PHE A 319 4.93 -3.24 17.99
C PHE A 319 3.67 -2.77 18.72
N CYS A 320 2.53 -3.37 18.39
CA CYS A 320 1.26 -3.04 19.04
C CYS A 320 1.19 -3.41 20.52
N ARG A 321 2.14 -4.16 21.03
CA ARG A 321 2.26 -4.52 22.45
C ARG A 321 3.12 -3.54 23.25
N SER A 322 3.65 -2.51 22.61
CA SER A 322 4.37 -1.43 23.28
C SER A 322 3.46 -0.57 24.17
N SER A 323 2.15 -0.57 23.89
CA SER A 323 1.14 0.16 24.67
C SER A 323 -0.20 -0.57 24.61
N ASP A 324 -0.88 -0.69 25.75
CA ASP A 324 -2.25 -1.21 25.86
C ASP A 324 -3.31 -0.10 25.72
N VAL A 325 -2.88 1.15 25.71
CA VAL A 325 -3.75 2.34 25.70
C VAL A 325 -3.87 2.93 24.31
N LEU A 326 -2.76 2.98 23.56
CA LEU A 326 -2.75 3.53 22.21
C LEU A 326 -3.38 2.55 21.21
N SER A 327 -4.13 3.09 20.27
CA SER A 327 -4.61 2.34 19.10
C SER A 327 -3.60 2.42 17.98
N PHE A 328 -3.34 1.30 17.31
CA PHE A 328 -2.36 1.20 16.23
C PHE A 328 -3.04 1.03 14.87
N ILE A 329 -2.45 1.60 13.83
CA ILE A 329 -2.74 1.29 12.42
C ILE A 329 -1.40 1.22 11.70
N LEU A 330 -1.03 0.01 11.26
CA LEU A 330 0.24 -0.27 10.61
C LEU A 330 0.01 -0.63 9.14
N PHE A 331 0.79 -0.05 8.26
CA PHE A 331 0.83 -0.45 6.86
C PHE A 331 2.29 -0.55 6.41
N ALA A 332 2.88 -1.72 6.61
CA ALA A 332 4.32 -1.93 6.52
C ALA A 332 5.10 -0.98 7.46
N ASP A 333 5.97 -0.14 6.90
CA ASP A 333 6.74 0.89 7.61
C ASP A 333 5.90 2.12 8.01
N ASP A 334 4.79 2.40 7.33
CA ASP A 334 3.85 3.45 7.72
C ASP A 334 3.12 3.04 9.02
N SER A 335 3.57 3.54 10.16
CA SER A 335 3.04 3.23 11.50
C SER A 335 2.37 4.44 12.11
N ASN A 336 1.15 4.25 12.65
CA ASN A 336 0.37 5.36 13.16
C ASN A 336 -0.26 4.99 14.49
N LEU A 337 -0.26 5.94 15.43
CA LEU A 337 -0.75 5.80 16.79
C LEU A 337 -1.91 6.76 17.00
N PHE A 338 -2.94 6.32 17.72
CA PHE A 338 -4.13 7.13 17.99
C PHE A 338 -4.55 6.97 19.45
N PHE A 339 -4.95 8.08 20.05
CA PHE A 339 -5.58 8.09 21.37
C PHE A 339 -6.62 9.20 21.43
N SER A 340 -7.73 8.94 22.13
CA SER A 340 -8.81 9.91 22.31
C SER A 340 -9.21 10.02 23.77
N HIS A 341 -9.45 11.27 24.23
CA HIS A 341 -9.96 11.57 25.55
C HIS A 341 -10.74 12.89 25.57
N ASN A 342 -11.72 13.01 26.47
CA ASN A 342 -12.55 14.22 26.57
C ASN A 342 -11.78 15.40 27.21
N ASN A 343 -10.91 15.10 28.19
CA ASN A 343 -10.07 16.10 28.83
C ASN A 343 -8.73 16.22 28.11
N PRO A 344 -8.36 17.42 27.60
CA PRO A 344 -7.13 17.63 26.85
C PRO A 344 -5.85 17.47 27.68
N TYR A 345 -5.88 17.76 28.98
CA TYR A 345 -4.71 17.58 29.85
C TYR A 345 -4.41 16.10 30.07
N THR A 346 -5.45 15.30 30.37
CA THR A 346 -5.32 13.83 30.45
C THR A 346 -4.91 13.25 29.12
N LEU A 347 -5.41 13.76 27.99
CA LEU A 347 -5.02 13.36 26.65
C LEU A 347 -3.51 13.49 26.45
N VAL A 348 -2.95 14.66 26.73
CA VAL A 348 -1.52 14.95 26.55
C VAL A 348 -0.65 14.14 27.50
N SER A 349 -1.00 14.11 28.79
CA SER A 349 -0.19 13.37 29.79
C SER A 349 -0.15 11.86 29.49
N THR A 350 -1.30 11.27 29.12
CA THR A 350 -1.37 9.87 28.75
C THR A 350 -0.56 9.58 27.49
N ILE A 351 -0.71 10.37 26.43
CA ILE A 351 0.02 10.17 25.18
C ILE A 351 1.53 10.22 25.44
N ASN A 352 2.03 11.24 26.15
CA ASN A 352 3.46 11.38 26.39
C ASN A 352 4.01 10.19 27.20
N ALA A 353 3.29 9.74 28.23
CA ALA A 353 3.68 8.56 29.02
C ALA A 353 3.69 7.26 28.17
N GLU A 354 2.73 7.11 27.26
CA GLU A 354 2.68 5.93 26.38
C GLU A 354 3.74 6.01 25.27
N LEU A 355 4.09 7.20 24.79
CA LEU A 355 5.17 7.40 23.83
C LEU A 355 6.55 7.02 24.41
N ASP A 356 6.76 7.19 25.69
CA ASP A 356 7.98 6.70 26.35
C ASP A 356 8.09 5.17 26.27
N LYS A 357 6.96 4.45 26.44
CA LYS A 357 6.92 2.99 26.26
C LYS A 357 7.19 2.59 24.81
N VAL A 358 6.59 3.33 23.85
CA VAL A 358 6.84 3.13 22.43
C VAL A 358 8.31 3.36 22.07
N THR A 359 8.93 4.39 22.66
CA THR A 359 10.37 4.68 22.51
C THR A 359 11.23 3.50 22.99
N GLN A 360 10.89 2.92 24.14
CA GLN A 360 11.61 1.74 24.66
C GLN A 360 11.50 0.55 23.69
N TRP A 361 10.32 0.31 23.11
CA TRP A 361 10.15 -0.76 22.11
C TRP A 361 11.01 -0.50 20.86
N ILE A 362 11.01 0.73 20.36
CA ILE A 362 11.78 1.13 19.16
C ILE A 362 13.28 0.91 19.40
N ARG A 363 13.79 1.35 20.56
CA ARG A 363 15.19 1.17 20.95
C ARG A 363 15.54 -0.31 21.12
N ALA A 364 14.70 -1.09 21.82
CA ALA A 364 14.89 -2.53 22.01
C ALA A 364 14.98 -3.29 20.69
N ASN A 365 14.23 -2.84 19.66
CA ASN A 365 14.23 -3.43 18.34
C ASN A 365 15.21 -2.76 17.36
N LYS A 366 16.10 -1.89 17.83
CA LYS A 366 17.13 -1.22 17.04
C LYS A 366 16.58 -0.53 15.77
N LEU A 367 15.36 0.02 15.87
CA LEU A 367 14.76 0.81 14.79
C LEU A 367 15.01 2.30 15.05
N SER A 368 15.16 3.09 13.98
CA SER A 368 15.36 4.53 14.07
C SER A 368 14.13 5.26 13.53
N LEU A 369 13.65 6.26 14.28
CA LEU A 369 12.63 7.19 13.81
C LEU A 369 13.27 8.44 13.19
N ASN A 370 12.61 8.94 12.16
CA ASN A 370 12.88 10.27 11.64
C ASN A 370 11.95 11.27 12.36
N LEU A 371 12.43 11.84 13.47
CA LEU A 371 11.64 12.77 14.28
C LEU A 371 11.22 14.02 13.51
N GLN A 372 12.02 14.50 12.55
CA GLN A 372 11.68 15.67 11.72
C GLN A 372 10.49 15.40 10.78
N LYS A 373 10.27 14.14 10.38
CA LYS A 373 9.14 13.73 9.54
C LYS A 373 7.99 13.15 10.34
N THR A 374 8.23 12.73 11.57
CA THR A 374 7.19 12.28 12.49
C THR A 374 6.37 13.48 12.93
N LYS A 375 5.06 13.41 12.76
CA LYS A 375 4.13 14.52 13.00
C LYS A 375 2.92 14.06 13.77
N TYR A 376 2.24 15.00 14.44
CA TYR A 376 0.95 14.70 15.01
C TYR A 376 -0.13 15.65 14.50
N MET A 377 -1.38 15.22 14.61
CA MET A 377 -2.56 15.97 14.22
C MET A 377 -3.64 15.79 15.27
N VAL A 378 -4.32 16.87 15.61
CA VAL A 378 -5.42 16.88 16.57
C VAL A 378 -6.74 16.97 15.84
N PHE A 379 -7.62 16.00 16.03
CA PHE A 379 -8.99 15.97 15.53
C PHE A 379 -9.94 16.37 16.66
N SER A 380 -10.64 17.49 16.49
CA SER A 380 -11.55 18.03 17.50
C SER A 380 -12.62 18.91 16.88
N ASN A 381 -13.82 18.88 17.45
CA ASN A 381 -14.89 19.83 17.13
C ASN A 381 -14.81 21.12 17.99
N SER A 382 -13.91 21.19 18.98
CA SER A 382 -13.74 22.38 19.79
C SER A 382 -13.16 23.53 18.96
N LEU A 383 -13.71 24.72 19.13
CA LEU A 383 -13.19 25.95 18.53
C LEU A 383 -11.95 26.49 19.28
N ASN A 384 -11.73 26.04 20.50
CA ASN A 384 -10.61 26.50 21.31
C ASN A 384 -9.32 25.82 20.87
N THR A 385 -8.28 26.61 20.66
CA THR A 385 -6.92 26.12 20.46
C THR A 385 -6.42 25.50 21.75
N LEU A 386 -6.38 24.16 21.79
CA LEU A 386 -5.87 23.42 22.94
C LEU A 386 -4.34 23.50 22.93
N PRO A 387 -3.71 23.80 24.06
CA PRO A 387 -2.25 23.74 24.19
C PRO A 387 -1.80 22.28 24.28
N ILE A 388 -1.85 21.59 23.14
CA ILE A 388 -1.41 20.20 23.03
C ILE A 388 0.04 20.20 22.59
N ASN A 389 0.93 19.77 23.48
CA ASN A 389 2.34 19.57 23.18
C ASN A 389 2.68 18.08 23.35
N ILE A 390 2.93 17.40 22.23
CA ILE A 390 3.32 15.99 22.19
C ILE A 390 4.83 15.92 22.04
N VAL A 391 5.46 15.23 22.97
CA VAL A 391 6.91 15.04 23.04
C VAL A 391 7.22 13.58 22.74
N PHE A 392 8.16 13.32 21.85
CA PHE A 392 8.67 12.00 21.54
C PHE A 392 10.18 11.98 21.77
N ASP A 393 10.65 11.11 22.66
CA ASP A 393 12.09 11.00 23.00
C ASP A 393 12.73 12.37 23.29
N ASN A 394 12.14 13.13 24.22
CA ASN A 394 12.50 14.50 24.62
C ASN A 394 12.45 15.56 23.49
N THR A 395 11.94 15.20 22.32
CA THR A 395 11.81 16.13 21.17
C THR A 395 10.34 16.47 20.95
N PRO A 396 9.95 17.75 20.94
CA PRO A 396 8.60 18.13 20.62
C PRO A 396 8.28 17.82 19.15
N LEU A 397 7.15 17.14 18.90
CA LEU A 397 6.68 16.84 17.56
C LEU A 397 5.98 18.05 16.93
N GLU A 398 6.02 18.15 15.61
CA GLU A 398 5.30 19.16 14.85
C GLU A 398 3.80 18.85 14.79
N ASN A 399 2.96 19.82 15.24
CA ASN A 399 1.53 19.78 15.02
C ASN A 399 1.20 20.23 13.60
N VAL A 400 0.50 19.42 12.83
CA VAL A 400 0.15 19.76 11.45
C VAL A 400 -1.36 19.81 11.24
N SER A 401 -1.82 20.77 10.43
CA SER A 401 -3.23 20.87 10.03
C SER A 401 -3.63 19.87 8.96
N HIS A 402 -2.67 19.33 8.21
CA HIS A 402 -2.88 18.30 7.20
C HIS A 402 -1.60 17.50 6.97
N THR A 403 -1.75 16.21 6.63
CA THR A 403 -0.63 15.33 6.32
C THR A 403 -1.02 14.31 5.24
N LYS A 404 -0.01 13.67 4.64
CA LYS A 404 -0.25 12.58 3.69
C LYS A 404 -0.29 11.26 4.45
N PHE A 405 -1.43 10.59 4.41
CA PHE A 405 -1.61 9.25 5.00
C PHE A 405 -2.08 8.27 3.92
N LEU A 406 -1.31 7.21 3.70
CA LEU A 406 -1.58 6.16 2.70
C LEU A 406 -2.05 6.71 1.35
N GLY A 407 -1.39 7.76 0.85
CA GLY A 407 -1.67 8.36 -0.46
C GLY A 407 -2.74 9.46 -0.48
N LEU A 408 -3.59 9.56 0.52
CA LEU A 408 -4.56 10.66 0.69
C LEU A 408 -3.93 11.83 1.46
N ILE A 409 -4.43 13.05 1.23
CA ILE A 409 -4.13 14.19 2.11
C ILE A 409 -5.28 14.29 3.10
N VAL A 410 -4.97 14.00 4.36
CA VAL A 410 -5.90 14.07 5.48
C VAL A 410 -5.72 15.41 6.18
N ASP A 411 -6.78 16.09 6.51
CA ASP A 411 -6.77 17.32 7.32
C ASP A 411 -7.47 17.08 8.66
N ASN A 412 -7.16 17.92 9.65
CA ASN A 412 -7.63 17.78 11.03
C ASN A 412 -9.15 17.93 11.22
N LYS A 413 -9.87 18.37 10.19
CA LYS A 413 -11.34 18.44 10.17
C LYS A 413 -11.96 17.36 9.27
N LEU A 414 -11.13 16.52 8.63
CA LEU A 414 -11.53 15.57 7.59
C LEU A 414 -12.44 16.20 6.51
N SER A 415 -12.15 17.45 6.15
CA SER A 415 -12.88 18.19 5.13
C SER A 415 -12.55 17.75 3.71
N TRP A 416 -11.41 17.05 3.55
CA TRP A 416 -10.86 16.56 2.30
C TRP A 416 -10.55 17.64 1.25
N LYS A 417 -10.62 18.92 1.63
CA LYS A 417 -10.41 20.05 0.72
C LYS A 417 -9.06 19.98 0.01
N TYR A 418 -7.97 19.81 0.77
CA TYR A 418 -6.61 19.71 0.22
C TYR A 418 -6.44 18.52 -0.72
N HIS A 419 -7.07 17.39 -0.38
CA HIS A 419 -7.03 16.19 -1.22
C HIS A 419 -7.76 16.40 -2.54
N ILE A 420 -8.99 16.92 -2.50
CA ILE A 420 -9.80 17.20 -3.70
C ILE A 420 -9.15 18.27 -4.57
N ASP A 421 -8.56 19.30 -3.99
CA ASP A 421 -7.79 20.32 -4.73
C ASP A 421 -6.64 19.70 -5.52
N LYS A 422 -5.89 18.79 -4.90
CA LYS A 422 -4.81 18.05 -5.57
C LYS A 422 -5.34 17.18 -6.70
N ILE A 423 -6.43 16.43 -6.48
CA ILE A 423 -7.07 15.60 -7.50
C ILE A 423 -7.56 16.46 -8.66
N CYS A 424 -8.26 17.56 -8.40
CA CYS A 424 -8.75 18.49 -9.41
C CYS A 424 -7.61 19.03 -10.30
N LYS A 425 -6.49 19.45 -9.68
CA LYS A 425 -5.29 19.91 -10.42
C LYS A 425 -4.72 18.81 -11.31
N THR A 426 -4.65 17.58 -10.81
CA THR A 426 -4.12 16.43 -11.57
C THR A 426 -5.04 16.05 -12.72
N ILE A 427 -6.35 15.94 -12.47
CA ILE A 427 -7.35 15.61 -13.50
C ILE A 427 -7.39 16.70 -14.56
N SER A 428 -7.33 17.98 -14.20
CA SER A 428 -7.32 19.09 -15.18
C SER A 428 -6.15 19.00 -16.15
N ARG A 429 -4.95 18.66 -15.66
CA ARG A 429 -3.77 18.42 -16.53
C ARG A 429 -4.00 17.23 -17.47
N ASN A 430 -4.57 16.14 -16.96
CA ASN A 430 -4.85 14.94 -17.75
C ASN A 430 -5.94 15.18 -18.79
N ILE A 431 -6.95 16.01 -18.49
CA ILE A 431 -7.95 16.48 -19.47
C ILE A 431 -7.26 17.25 -20.60
N GLY A 432 -6.28 18.10 -20.29
CA GLY A 432 -5.47 18.80 -21.30
C GLY A 432 -4.77 17.83 -22.27
N ILE A 433 -4.25 16.70 -21.76
CA ILE A 433 -3.65 15.65 -22.58
C ILE A 433 -4.72 15.03 -23.51
N ILE A 434 -5.88 14.64 -22.97
CA ILE A 434 -6.97 14.05 -23.76
C ILE A 434 -7.45 15.02 -24.83
N ASN A 435 -7.57 16.31 -24.51
CA ASN A 435 -8.00 17.34 -25.46
C ASN A 435 -7.02 17.51 -26.64
N LYS A 436 -5.71 17.44 -26.38
CA LYS A 436 -4.69 17.45 -27.44
C LYS A 436 -4.79 16.23 -28.37
N LEU A 437 -5.18 15.09 -27.80
CA LEU A 437 -5.22 13.82 -28.51
C LEU A 437 -6.55 13.55 -29.23
N LYS A 438 -7.63 14.30 -28.95
CA LYS A 438 -8.97 14.06 -29.51
C LYS A 438 -9.01 14.12 -31.05
N PHE A 439 -8.12 14.89 -31.66
CA PHE A 439 -8.02 14.99 -33.13
C PHE A 439 -7.29 13.80 -33.77
N HIS A 440 -6.60 12.99 -32.96
CA HIS A 440 -5.76 11.89 -33.42
C HIS A 440 -6.35 10.51 -33.14
N PHE A 441 -7.22 10.39 -32.14
CA PHE A 441 -7.74 9.12 -31.68
C PHE A 441 -9.27 9.05 -31.66
N PRO A 442 -9.86 7.84 -31.88
CA PRO A 442 -11.30 7.63 -31.76
C PRO A 442 -11.74 7.70 -30.26
N PRO A 443 -13.04 7.94 -30.00
CA PRO A 443 -13.59 8.01 -28.63
C PRO A 443 -13.26 6.80 -27.76
N SER A 444 -13.27 5.59 -28.31
CA SER A 444 -12.93 4.37 -27.57
C SER A 444 -11.51 4.39 -26.99
N THR A 445 -10.52 4.89 -27.74
CA THR A 445 -9.15 5.06 -27.27
C THR A 445 -9.04 6.18 -26.23
N LEU A 446 -9.77 7.28 -26.41
CA LEU A 446 -9.82 8.38 -25.45
C LEU A 446 -10.48 7.94 -24.12
N LEU A 447 -11.49 7.04 -24.18
CA LEU A 447 -12.06 6.40 -22.98
C LEU A 447 -11.04 5.51 -22.26
N THR A 448 -10.16 4.82 -22.99
CA THR A 448 -9.04 4.09 -22.38
C THR A 448 -8.09 5.04 -21.64
N LEU A 449 -7.81 6.21 -22.22
CA LEU A 449 -7.03 7.26 -21.53
C LEU A 449 -7.76 7.81 -20.31
N TYR A 450 -9.06 8.05 -20.39
CA TYR A 450 -9.87 8.46 -19.24
C TYR A 450 -9.77 7.42 -18.11
N SER A 451 -9.98 6.14 -18.44
CA SER A 451 -9.92 5.04 -17.48
C SER A 451 -8.55 4.87 -16.83
N SER A 452 -7.47 5.30 -17.50
CA SER A 452 -6.10 5.15 -17.00
C SER A 452 -5.54 6.40 -16.33
N LEU A 453 -5.96 7.60 -16.77
CA LEU A 453 -5.39 8.87 -16.31
C LEU A 453 -6.31 9.67 -15.39
N ILE A 454 -7.61 9.39 -15.36
CA ILE A 454 -8.60 10.13 -14.58
C ILE A 454 -9.26 9.22 -13.53
N LEU A 455 -9.85 8.10 -13.96
CA LEU A 455 -10.62 7.22 -13.11
C LEU A 455 -9.86 6.70 -11.87
N PRO A 456 -8.55 6.36 -11.92
CA PRO A 456 -7.81 5.93 -10.73
C PRO A 456 -7.74 7.00 -9.63
N TYR A 457 -7.66 8.28 -9.98
CA TYR A 457 -7.68 9.38 -9.00
C TYR A 457 -9.05 9.56 -8.35
N LEU A 458 -10.13 9.27 -9.08
CA LEU A 458 -11.49 9.32 -8.54
C LEU A 458 -11.81 8.11 -7.66
N ASN A 459 -11.23 6.94 -7.97
CA ASN A 459 -11.49 5.69 -7.24
C ASN A 459 -10.63 5.50 -5.99
N TYR A 460 -9.38 6.00 -6.00
CA TYR A 460 -8.46 5.71 -4.91
C TYR A 460 -8.94 6.33 -3.60
N GLY A 461 -9.20 5.48 -2.60
CA GLY A 461 -9.66 5.89 -1.28
C GLY A 461 -11.05 6.53 -1.25
N ILE A 462 -11.86 6.41 -2.28
CA ILE A 462 -13.16 7.07 -2.42
C ILE A 462 -14.11 6.79 -1.25
N LEU A 463 -14.01 5.63 -0.61
CA LEU A 463 -14.80 5.31 0.58
C LEU A 463 -14.48 6.22 1.77
N ALA A 464 -13.28 6.82 1.79
CA ALA A 464 -12.85 7.74 2.80
C ALA A 464 -13.38 9.17 2.58
N TRP A 465 -13.33 9.66 1.32
CA TRP A 465 -13.58 11.06 1.00
C TRP A 465 -14.78 11.30 0.05
N GLY A 466 -15.34 10.24 -0.55
CA GLY A 466 -16.33 10.35 -1.63
C GLY A 466 -17.72 10.78 -1.18
N ASN A 467 -17.99 10.89 0.12
CA ASN A 467 -19.23 11.44 0.68
C ASN A 467 -18.97 12.75 1.48
N THR A 468 -18.01 13.53 1.04
CA THR A 468 -17.73 14.87 1.62
C THR A 468 -18.71 15.92 1.09
N GLN A 469 -18.48 17.20 1.43
CA GLN A 469 -19.32 18.31 1.02
C GLN A 469 -19.60 18.34 -0.47
N GLN A 470 -20.87 18.48 -0.85
CA GLN A 470 -21.35 18.46 -2.23
C GLN A 470 -20.66 19.51 -3.12
N THR A 471 -20.32 20.68 -2.57
CA THR A 471 -19.58 21.73 -3.29
C THR A 471 -18.22 21.24 -3.80
N SER A 472 -17.52 20.44 -3.00
CA SER A 472 -16.23 19.84 -3.36
C SER A 472 -16.39 18.73 -4.40
N LEU A 473 -17.41 17.88 -4.24
CA LEU A 473 -17.71 16.79 -5.20
C LEU A 473 -18.18 17.33 -6.55
N ASN A 474 -18.95 18.44 -6.55
CA ASN A 474 -19.42 19.09 -7.80
C ASN A 474 -18.24 19.54 -8.67
N ARG A 475 -17.11 19.96 -8.08
CA ARG A 475 -15.91 20.32 -8.85
C ARG A 475 -15.37 19.11 -9.63
N LEU A 476 -15.34 17.95 -9.02
CA LEU A 476 -14.92 16.69 -9.68
C LEU A 476 -15.92 16.25 -10.73
N LEU A 477 -17.22 16.38 -10.46
CA LEU A 477 -18.27 16.08 -11.43
C LEU A 477 -18.18 16.98 -12.68
N LEU A 478 -17.90 18.27 -12.50
CA LEU A 478 -17.68 19.19 -13.63
C LEU A 478 -16.48 18.77 -14.49
N LEU A 479 -15.40 18.30 -13.87
CA LEU A 479 -14.23 17.77 -14.58
C LEU A 479 -14.56 16.46 -15.32
N GLN A 480 -15.37 15.57 -14.74
CA GLN A 480 -15.85 14.38 -15.43
C GLN A 480 -16.70 14.77 -16.65
N LYS A 481 -17.69 15.66 -16.49
CA LYS A 481 -18.53 16.16 -17.60
C LYS A 481 -17.68 16.78 -18.71
N LYS A 482 -16.70 17.63 -18.34
CA LYS A 482 -15.77 18.23 -19.29
C LYS A 482 -14.97 17.18 -20.07
N SER A 483 -14.48 16.14 -19.38
CA SER A 483 -13.72 15.05 -20.01
C SER A 483 -14.54 14.33 -21.07
N LEU A 484 -15.80 13.97 -20.76
CA LEU A 484 -16.68 13.25 -21.67
C LEU A 484 -17.07 14.09 -22.87
N ARG A 485 -17.39 15.38 -22.67
CA ARG A 485 -17.66 16.29 -23.80
C ARG A 485 -16.48 16.38 -24.77
N ILE A 486 -15.25 16.42 -24.24
CA ILE A 486 -14.04 16.43 -25.06
C ILE A 486 -13.88 15.11 -25.83
N ILE A 487 -14.11 13.97 -25.17
CA ILE A 487 -13.97 12.62 -25.76
C ILE A 487 -14.97 12.42 -26.90
N TYR A 488 -16.23 12.84 -26.72
CA TYR A 488 -17.29 12.69 -27.71
C TYR A 488 -17.42 13.89 -28.67
N ASN A 489 -16.53 14.89 -28.54
CA ASN A 489 -16.54 16.13 -29.30
C ASN A 489 -17.90 16.86 -29.24
N SER A 490 -18.56 16.82 -28.10
CA SER A 490 -19.85 17.44 -27.82
C SER A 490 -19.68 18.91 -27.43
N ALA A 491 -20.72 19.74 -27.65
CA ALA A 491 -20.71 21.14 -27.28
C ALA A 491 -20.52 21.33 -25.77
N ILE A 492 -19.91 22.45 -25.34
CA ILE A 492 -19.60 22.75 -23.95
C ILE A 492 -20.86 22.75 -23.06
N CYS A 493 -21.99 23.19 -23.61
CA CYS A 493 -23.27 23.29 -22.91
C CYS A 493 -24.14 22.03 -23.04
N SER A 494 -23.74 21.02 -23.84
CA SER A 494 -24.55 19.82 -24.05
C SER A 494 -24.76 19.06 -22.71
N HIS A 495 -25.93 18.44 -22.59
CA HIS A 495 -26.24 17.60 -21.45
C HIS A 495 -25.25 16.41 -21.41
N ALA A 496 -24.70 16.11 -20.24
CA ALA A 496 -23.64 15.11 -20.14
C ALA A 496 -24.13 13.70 -19.75
N ASP A 497 -25.37 13.56 -19.28
CA ASP A 497 -25.90 12.28 -18.80
C ASP A 497 -25.95 11.19 -19.89
N PRO A 498 -26.35 11.48 -21.14
CA PRO A 498 -26.22 10.50 -22.22
C PRO A 498 -24.78 10.00 -22.41
N LEU A 499 -23.79 10.90 -22.28
CA LEU A 499 -22.38 10.53 -22.44
C LEU A 499 -21.90 9.60 -21.33
N PHE A 500 -22.43 9.73 -20.10
CA PHE A 500 -22.16 8.78 -19.02
C PHE A 500 -22.77 7.40 -19.30
N ILE A 501 -23.99 7.36 -19.85
CA ILE A 501 -24.68 6.12 -20.23
C ILE A 501 -23.90 5.41 -21.34
N ASP A 502 -23.61 6.11 -22.44
CA ASP A 502 -22.91 5.56 -23.61
C ASP A 502 -21.52 5.04 -23.25
N SER A 503 -20.79 5.76 -22.40
CA SER A 503 -19.46 5.36 -21.93
C SER A 503 -19.51 4.32 -20.82
N LYS A 504 -20.68 4.02 -20.27
CA LYS A 504 -20.89 3.17 -19.09
C LYS A 504 -20.03 3.63 -17.89
N LEU A 505 -19.87 4.95 -17.72
CA LEU A 505 -19.12 5.53 -16.60
C LEU A 505 -20.09 6.05 -15.54
N LEU A 506 -19.66 5.93 -14.27
CA LEU A 506 -20.42 6.45 -13.14
C LEU A 506 -19.99 7.89 -12.79
N LYS A 507 -20.95 8.73 -12.41
CA LYS A 507 -20.71 10.04 -11.79
C LYS A 507 -20.03 9.83 -10.44
N ILE A 508 -19.33 10.83 -9.91
CA ILE A 508 -18.53 10.72 -8.70
C ILE A 508 -19.34 10.25 -7.48
N GLY A 509 -20.58 10.71 -7.32
CA GLY A 509 -21.45 10.27 -6.22
C GLY A 509 -21.82 8.78 -6.34
N ASP A 510 -22.18 8.34 -7.55
CA ASP A 510 -22.53 6.94 -7.79
C ASP A 510 -21.29 6.02 -7.78
N LEU A 511 -20.12 6.57 -8.10
CA LEU A 511 -18.85 5.87 -7.96
C LEU A 511 -18.54 5.58 -6.49
N TYR A 512 -18.87 6.50 -5.57
CA TYR A 512 -18.83 6.25 -4.13
C TYR A 512 -19.80 5.13 -3.74
N GLN A 513 -21.07 5.20 -4.15
CA GLN A 513 -22.07 4.17 -3.86
C GLN A 513 -21.67 2.80 -4.42
N PHE A 514 -21.11 2.78 -5.62
CA PHE A 514 -20.61 1.56 -6.27
C PHE A 514 -19.47 0.89 -5.47
N ASN A 515 -18.53 1.68 -4.96
CA ASN A 515 -17.45 1.14 -4.12
C ASN A 515 -17.95 0.75 -2.73
N LEU A 516 -18.88 1.51 -2.15
CA LEU A 516 -19.51 1.21 -0.87
C LEU A 516 -20.33 -0.09 -0.94
N GLY A 517 -21.09 -0.28 -2.01
CA GLY A 517 -21.82 -1.52 -2.24
C GLY A 517 -20.89 -2.74 -2.33
N GLN A 518 -19.73 -2.62 -3.00
CA GLN A 518 -18.72 -3.70 -3.03
C GLN A 518 -18.15 -3.99 -1.64
N PHE A 519 -17.88 -2.97 -0.84
CA PHE A 519 -17.41 -3.13 0.53
C PHE A 519 -18.47 -3.87 1.37
N MET A 520 -19.76 -3.48 1.28
CA MET A 520 -20.86 -4.14 2.00
C MET A 520 -21.10 -5.57 1.51
N TYR A 521 -20.95 -5.84 0.22
CA TYR A 521 -21.01 -7.21 -0.32
C TYR A 521 -19.92 -8.09 0.30
N ASN A 522 -18.69 -7.59 0.35
CA ASN A 522 -17.57 -8.30 0.96
C ASN A 522 -17.75 -8.47 2.48
N TYR A 523 -18.34 -7.49 3.16
CA TYR A 523 -18.70 -7.60 4.57
C TYR A 523 -19.66 -8.75 4.81
N ASN A 524 -20.76 -8.82 4.08
CA ASN A 524 -21.78 -9.87 4.24
C ASN A 524 -21.30 -11.26 3.79
N ARG A 525 -20.17 -11.35 3.07
CA ARG A 525 -19.51 -12.61 2.68
C ARG A 525 -18.31 -12.95 3.57
N GLU A 526 -18.07 -12.22 4.66
CA GLU A 526 -16.98 -12.42 5.63
C GLU A 526 -15.60 -12.49 4.99
N THR A 527 -15.40 -11.69 3.92
CA THR A 527 -14.13 -11.64 3.17
C THR A 527 -13.24 -10.48 3.56
N LEU A 528 -13.72 -9.58 4.43
CA LEU A 528 -12.97 -8.44 4.94
C LEU A 528 -12.02 -8.84 6.09
N PRO A 529 -11.01 -8.01 6.43
CA PRO A 529 -10.22 -8.18 7.64
C PRO A 529 -11.05 -8.24 8.92
N HIS A 530 -10.60 -8.99 9.91
CA HIS A 530 -11.29 -9.19 11.20
C HIS A 530 -11.72 -7.90 11.91
N VAL A 531 -10.98 -6.81 11.72
CA VAL A 531 -11.30 -5.50 12.32
C VAL A 531 -12.69 -4.97 11.91
N PHE A 532 -13.28 -5.51 10.86
CA PHE A 532 -14.63 -5.13 10.38
C PHE A 532 -15.73 -6.12 10.75
N ASN A 533 -15.44 -7.28 11.36
CA ASN A 533 -16.43 -8.37 11.53
C ASN A 533 -17.72 -7.94 12.23
N ASP A 534 -17.63 -7.16 13.30
CA ASP A 534 -18.78 -6.79 14.12
C ASP A 534 -19.23 -5.33 13.89
N MET A 535 -18.78 -4.72 12.80
CA MET A 535 -19.00 -3.30 12.56
C MET A 535 -20.46 -2.95 12.21
N PHE A 536 -21.19 -3.87 11.57
CA PHE A 536 -22.56 -3.67 11.12
C PHE A 536 -23.49 -4.79 11.65
N PRO A 537 -23.94 -4.70 12.92
CA PRO A 537 -24.85 -5.69 13.48
C PRO A 537 -26.21 -5.65 12.80
N LYS A 538 -26.95 -6.75 12.81
CA LYS A 538 -28.35 -6.79 12.37
C LYS A 538 -29.27 -6.25 13.46
N ASN A 539 -30.45 -5.72 13.08
CA ASN A 539 -31.43 -5.20 14.03
C ASN A 539 -31.86 -6.26 15.08
N GLN A 540 -31.98 -7.53 14.68
CA GLN A 540 -32.33 -8.63 15.59
C GLN A 540 -31.29 -8.88 16.71
N SER A 541 -30.02 -8.46 16.53
CA SER A 541 -29.01 -8.58 17.57
C SER A 541 -29.00 -7.40 18.56
N ILE A 542 -29.72 -6.32 18.26
CA ILE A 542 -29.81 -5.11 19.08
C ILE A 542 -31.12 -5.01 19.80
N HIS A 543 -32.23 -5.43 19.14
CA HIS A 543 -33.59 -5.35 19.67
C HIS A 543 -34.16 -6.76 19.83
N SER A 544 -34.68 -7.05 21.02
CA SER A 544 -35.34 -8.33 21.36
C SER A 544 -36.69 -8.54 20.68
N TYR A 545 -37.28 -7.50 20.09
CA TYR A 545 -38.58 -7.59 19.44
C TYR A 545 -38.48 -7.97 17.96
N PRO A 546 -39.24 -9.00 17.49
CA PRO A 546 -39.28 -9.36 16.09
C PRO A 546 -40.00 -8.26 15.28
N THR A 547 -39.22 -7.53 14.48
CA THR A 547 -39.74 -6.51 13.56
C THR A 547 -39.63 -6.99 12.12
N ARG A 548 -40.41 -6.40 11.19
CA ARG A 548 -40.31 -6.69 9.75
C ARG A 548 -38.89 -6.44 9.17
N ARG A 549 -38.08 -5.62 9.86
CA ARG A 549 -36.71 -5.25 9.47
C ARG A 549 -35.65 -5.92 10.33
N SER A 550 -35.95 -7.02 11.03
CA SER A 550 -35.04 -7.72 11.92
C SER A 550 -33.74 -8.18 11.23
N ASN A 551 -33.84 -8.57 9.95
CA ASN A 551 -32.70 -9.03 9.14
C ASN A 551 -31.90 -7.90 8.47
N GLU A 552 -32.40 -6.67 8.51
CA GLU A 552 -31.65 -5.51 7.99
C GLU A 552 -30.48 -5.14 8.90
N LEU A 553 -29.43 -4.54 8.29
CA LEU A 553 -28.32 -4.00 9.05
C LEU A 553 -28.79 -2.80 9.86
N HIS A 554 -28.35 -2.73 11.12
CA HIS A 554 -28.68 -1.63 12.00
C HIS A 554 -28.05 -0.31 11.53
N LEU A 555 -28.85 0.77 11.55
CA LEU A 555 -28.36 2.12 11.29
C LEU A 555 -27.88 2.72 12.61
N PRO A 556 -26.58 2.99 12.79
CA PRO A 556 -26.07 3.55 14.04
C PRO A 556 -26.63 4.96 14.27
N LEU A 557 -26.91 5.26 15.53
CA LEU A 557 -27.27 6.62 15.94
C LEU A 557 -25.99 7.48 15.87
N CYS A 558 -25.95 8.35 14.87
CA CYS A 558 -24.86 9.29 14.67
C CYS A 558 -25.35 10.71 15.00
N ARG A 559 -24.71 11.34 15.96
CA ARG A 559 -25.08 12.67 16.42
C ARG A 559 -24.58 13.78 15.50
N THR A 560 -23.41 13.58 14.89
CA THR A 560 -22.79 14.59 14.03
C THR A 560 -23.05 14.28 12.55
N VAL A 561 -23.22 15.34 11.75
CA VAL A 561 -23.29 15.22 10.28
C VAL A 561 -22.02 14.56 9.72
N PHE A 562 -20.87 14.77 10.36
CA PHE A 562 -19.63 14.13 9.99
C PHE A 562 -19.74 12.60 10.10
N ALA A 563 -20.20 12.06 11.24
CA ALA A 563 -20.38 10.63 11.42
C ALA A 563 -21.41 10.05 10.43
N GLN A 564 -22.52 10.77 10.16
CA GLN A 564 -23.52 10.38 9.16
C GLN A 564 -22.96 10.34 7.73
N ASN A 565 -21.91 11.10 7.42
CA ASN A 565 -21.26 11.10 6.11
C ASN A 565 -20.22 9.99 5.94
N THR A 566 -19.92 9.21 6.98
CA THR A 566 -18.97 8.10 6.89
C THR A 566 -19.59 6.85 6.30
N PHE A 567 -18.74 5.89 5.92
CA PHE A 567 -19.17 4.57 5.44
C PHE A 567 -19.92 3.76 6.50
N ILE A 568 -19.71 4.07 7.79
CA ILE A 568 -20.35 3.38 8.93
C ILE A 568 -21.87 3.57 8.91
N TYR A 569 -22.33 4.77 8.61
CA TYR A 569 -23.76 5.09 8.47
C TYR A 569 -24.27 4.77 7.07
N ASN A 570 -23.54 5.17 6.04
CA ASN A 570 -23.97 5.02 4.65
C ASN A 570 -23.90 3.58 4.14
N GLY A 571 -23.05 2.72 4.70
CA GLY A 571 -22.95 1.31 4.34
C GLY A 571 -24.25 0.55 4.58
N PRO A 572 -24.74 0.46 5.82
CA PRO A 572 -26.02 -0.13 6.14
C PRO A 572 -27.19 0.52 5.38
N LYS A 573 -27.21 1.87 5.29
CA LYS A 573 -28.25 2.61 4.57
C LYS A 573 -28.32 2.19 3.10
N LEU A 574 -27.20 2.14 2.40
CA LEU A 574 -27.13 1.70 1.01
C LEU A 574 -27.51 0.21 0.90
N TRP A 575 -26.92 -0.64 1.73
CA TRP A 575 -27.18 -2.08 1.66
C TRP A 575 -28.65 -2.43 1.85
N ASN A 576 -29.31 -1.82 2.85
CA ASN A 576 -30.72 -2.06 3.12
C ASN A 576 -31.62 -1.57 1.96
N SER A 577 -31.24 -0.54 1.23
CA SER A 577 -31.98 -0.01 0.08
C SER A 577 -31.80 -0.81 -1.22
N LEU A 578 -30.82 -1.71 -1.31
CA LEU A 578 -30.62 -2.53 -2.51
C LEU A 578 -31.66 -3.65 -2.62
N ASN A 579 -32.07 -3.95 -3.86
CA ASN A 579 -32.95 -5.08 -4.16
C ASN A 579 -32.28 -6.41 -3.81
N ASP A 580 -33.07 -7.38 -3.37
CA ASP A 580 -32.59 -8.70 -2.96
C ASP A 580 -31.91 -9.46 -4.11
N ASP A 581 -32.34 -9.26 -5.36
CA ASP A 581 -31.67 -9.81 -6.54
C ASP A 581 -30.22 -9.34 -6.68
N ILE A 582 -29.91 -8.08 -6.31
CA ILE A 582 -28.54 -7.56 -6.31
C ILE A 582 -27.75 -8.15 -5.14
N LYS A 583 -28.33 -8.19 -3.93
CA LYS A 583 -27.70 -8.73 -2.71
C LYS A 583 -27.36 -10.21 -2.84
N ALA A 584 -28.25 -11.00 -3.46
CA ALA A 584 -28.10 -12.44 -3.64
C ALA A 584 -27.11 -12.85 -4.75
N SER A 585 -26.40 -11.90 -5.35
CA SER A 585 -25.43 -12.17 -6.43
C SER A 585 -24.40 -13.25 -6.02
N PRO A 586 -24.15 -14.27 -6.86
CA PRO A 586 -23.29 -15.40 -6.50
C PRO A 586 -21.79 -15.03 -6.45
N SER A 587 -21.37 -13.99 -7.15
CA SER A 587 -19.98 -13.53 -7.18
C SER A 587 -19.91 -12.01 -7.12
N LEU A 588 -18.75 -11.50 -6.66
CA LEU A 588 -18.48 -10.07 -6.65
C LEU A 588 -18.59 -9.44 -8.05
N ASN A 589 -18.20 -10.17 -9.10
CA ASN A 589 -18.29 -9.66 -10.48
C ASN A 589 -19.74 -9.52 -10.93
N THR A 590 -20.61 -10.50 -10.61
CA THR A 590 -22.05 -10.41 -10.90
C THR A 590 -22.68 -9.27 -10.12
N PHE A 591 -22.34 -9.13 -8.84
CA PHE A 591 -22.79 -8.02 -8.00
C PHE A 591 -22.41 -6.66 -8.60
N LYS A 592 -21.13 -6.48 -8.99
CA LYS A 592 -20.64 -5.26 -9.63
C LYS A 592 -21.43 -4.90 -10.89
N ASN A 593 -21.70 -5.87 -11.73
CA ASN A 593 -22.43 -5.64 -12.98
C ASN A 593 -23.87 -5.20 -12.70
N LYS A 594 -24.58 -5.91 -11.82
CA LYS A 594 -25.95 -5.58 -11.44
C LYS A 594 -26.04 -4.20 -10.77
N LEU A 595 -25.17 -3.93 -9.80
CA LEU A 595 -25.14 -2.64 -9.10
C LEU A 595 -24.80 -1.49 -10.05
N LYS A 596 -23.84 -1.68 -10.95
CA LYS A 596 -23.49 -0.67 -11.95
C LYS A 596 -24.65 -0.36 -12.89
N SER A 597 -25.35 -1.38 -13.36
CA SER A 597 -26.54 -1.23 -14.21
C SER A 597 -27.67 -0.49 -13.46
N PHE A 598 -27.91 -0.85 -12.20
CA PHE A 598 -28.88 -0.18 -11.33
C PHE A 598 -28.58 1.32 -11.20
N LEU A 599 -27.31 1.69 -10.94
CA LEU A 599 -26.89 3.09 -10.80
C LEU A 599 -26.97 3.85 -12.13
N LEU A 600 -26.63 3.23 -13.27
CA LEU A 600 -26.72 3.87 -14.59
C LEU A 600 -28.16 4.11 -15.03
N ASN A 601 -29.11 3.22 -14.69
CA ASN A 601 -30.52 3.37 -15.03
C ASN A 601 -31.14 4.62 -14.41
N SER A 602 -30.63 5.10 -13.27
CA SER A 602 -31.10 6.34 -12.65
C SER A 602 -30.84 7.59 -13.53
N TYR A 603 -29.85 7.54 -14.44
CA TYR A 603 -29.53 8.66 -15.35
C TYR A 603 -30.56 8.81 -16.48
N SER A 604 -31.17 7.71 -16.92
CA SER A 604 -32.22 7.73 -17.96
C SER A 604 -33.53 8.31 -17.42
N ASN A 605 -33.89 8.01 -16.17
CA ASN A 605 -35.12 8.49 -15.56
C ASN A 605 -35.08 10.00 -15.22
N ALA A 606 -33.88 10.57 -15.02
CA ALA A 606 -33.72 12.01 -14.79
C ALA A 606 -33.93 12.90 -16.02
N GLN A 607 -34.11 12.31 -17.21
CA GLN A 607 -34.44 13.02 -18.46
C GLN A 607 -35.94 13.19 -18.67
N ASN A 608 -36.77 12.42 -17.98
CA ASN A 608 -38.22 12.40 -18.15
C ASN A 608 -38.97 13.24 -17.09
N ASN A 609 -38.24 13.85 -16.16
CA ASN A 609 -38.73 14.85 -15.20
C ASN A 609 -38.03 16.20 -15.44
#